data_ddafa7895527e0b0106c521755382382
#
_entry.id   ddafa7895527e0b0106c521755382382
#
_cell.length_a   1.000
_cell.length_b   1.000
_cell.length_c   1.000
_cell.angle_alpha   90.00
_cell.angle_beta   90.00
_cell.angle_gamma   90.00
#
_symmetry.space_group_name_H-M   'P 1'
#
loop_
_entity.id
_entity.type
_entity.pdbx_description
1 polymer ?
#
loop_
_entity_poly.entity_id
_entity_poly.type
_entity_poly.pdbx_seq_one_letter_code
_entity_poly.pdbx_strand_id
1 'polypeptide(L)'
;GTTTDDLDVQKHSAHHRIEDGISRSVADQLAVPLLIPVFPRPKSEPVDWRHYIHALDRQTMQISDGPLERVDLQLLRMADDAQQRLSEQSYPVDDQLMLNGFSAAGNFVDRFTVLHPDRVRSVTAGGLNGTAMLPIEEADGHTLNYHIGIADVEELTGEAVDLDTLNETNQFLYMGEDDGNDTIPYDDAWSDEMREIALDVYGEDMVADRFPT
;
A
#
# COMPACT_ATOMS: atom_id res chain seq x y z
N GLY A 1 0.00 -5.35 -14.08
CA GLY A 1 -1.44 -5.29 -14.38
C GLY A 1 -1.74 -4.36 -15.55
N THR A 2 -2.91 -4.47 -16.12
CA THR A 2 -3.29 -3.69 -17.32
C THR A 2 -3.86 -2.33 -16.89
N THR A 3 -3.34 -1.23 -17.43
CA THR A 3 -3.93 0.10 -17.33
C THR A 3 -5.11 0.21 -18.28
N THR A 4 -6.24 0.70 -17.80
CA THR A 4 -7.44 0.89 -18.62
C THR A 4 -8.43 1.83 -17.95
N ASP A 5 -9.15 2.62 -18.74
CA ASP A 5 -10.28 3.43 -18.26
C ASP A 5 -11.56 2.59 -18.07
N ASP A 6 -11.52 1.31 -18.47
CA ASP A 6 -12.60 0.35 -18.28
C ASP A 6 -12.44 -0.42 -16.97
N LEU A 7 -13.27 -0.10 -15.99
CA LEU A 7 -13.27 -0.75 -14.68
C LEU A 7 -13.67 -2.24 -14.75
N ASP A 8 -14.44 -2.66 -15.73
CA ASP A 8 -14.88 -4.05 -15.84
C ASP A 8 -13.72 -4.99 -16.21
N VAL A 9 -12.70 -4.48 -16.91
CA VAL A 9 -11.44 -5.22 -17.14
C VAL A 9 -10.73 -5.47 -15.82
N GLN A 10 -10.70 -4.50 -14.92
CA GLN A 10 -10.08 -4.64 -13.58
C GLN A 10 -10.87 -5.62 -12.71
N LYS A 11 -12.20 -5.54 -12.73
CA LYS A 11 -13.08 -6.49 -12.02
C LYS A 11 -12.88 -7.92 -12.52
N HIS A 12 -12.79 -8.12 -13.84
CA HIS A 12 -12.53 -9.44 -14.42
C HIS A 12 -11.19 -10.02 -13.95
N SER A 13 -10.15 -9.18 -13.90
CA SER A 13 -8.84 -9.58 -13.37
C SER A 13 -8.91 -9.97 -11.88
N ALA A 14 -9.69 -9.25 -11.08
CA ALA A 14 -9.91 -9.58 -9.67
C ALA A 14 -10.64 -10.91 -9.49
N HIS A 15 -11.69 -11.17 -10.30
CA HIS A 15 -12.38 -12.45 -10.29
C HIS A 15 -11.45 -13.63 -10.57
N HIS A 16 -10.59 -13.51 -11.56
CA HIS A 16 -9.60 -14.56 -11.85
C HIS A 16 -8.67 -14.82 -10.67
N ARG A 17 -8.25 -13.76 -9.96
CA ARG A 17 -7.38 -13.90 -8.77
C ARG A 17 -8.10 -14.56 -7.58
N ILE A 18 -9.42 -14.37 -7.46
CA ILE A 18 -10.24 -15.07 -6.46
C ILE A 18 -10.33 -16.57 -6.78
N GLU A 19 -10.36 -16.94 -8.06
CA GLU A 19 -10.47 -18.33 -8.48
C GLU A 19 -9.13 -19.09 -8.38
N ASP A 20 -8.03 -18.51 -8.89
CA ASP A 20 -6.75 -19.20 -9.11
C ASP A 20 -5.51 -18.46 -8.55
N GLY A 21 -5.69 -17.41 -7.76
CA GLY A 21 -4.58 -16.60 -7.25
C GLY A 21 -3.87 -17.22 -6.03
N ILE A 22 -2.61 -16.82 -5.81
CA ILE A 22 -1.84 -17.19 -4.60
C ILE A 22 -2.59 -16.78 -3.32
N SER A 23 -3.17 -15.57 -3.30
CA SER A 23 -3.95 -15.07 -2.16
C SER A 23 -5.14 -15.97 -1.85
N ARG A 24 -5.76 -16.60 -2.84
CA ARG A 24 -6.81 -17.61 -2.64
C ARG A 24 -6.27 -18.83 -1.90
N SER A 25 -5.13 -19.36 -2.32
CA SER A 25 -4.52 -20.52 -1.66
C SER A 25 -4.16 -20.25 -0.20
N VAL A 26 -3.67 -19.04 0.09
CA VAL A 26 -3.36 -18.59 1.46
C VAL A 26 -4.64 -18.48 2.29
N ALA A 27 -5.67 -17.82 1.77
CA ALA A 27 -6.95 -17.67 2.46
C ALA A 27 -7.61 -19.02 2.76
N ASP A 28 -7.57 -19.97 1.83
CA ASP A 28 -8.08 -21.32 2.02
C ASP A 28 -7.29 -22.08 3.11
N GLN A 29 -5.97 -21.96 3.16
CA GLN A 29 -5.14 -22.60 4.19
C GLN A 29 -5.39 -22.01 5.58
N LEU A 30 -5.61 -20.69 5.66
CA LEU A 30 -5.91 -20.00 6.91
C LEU A 30 -7.39 -20.09 7.30
N ALA A 31 -8.24 -20.61 6.42
CA ALA A 31 -9.70 -20.66 6.58
C ALA A 31 -10.33 -19.26 6.87
N VAL A 32 -9.87 -18.24 6.16
CA VAL A 32 -10.36 -16.86 6.27
C VAL A 32 -11.00 -16.39 4.97
N PRO A 33 -11.95 -15.44 5.02
CA PRO A 33 -12.50 -14.81 3.83
C PRO A 33 -11.42 -14.07 3.04
N LEU A 34 -11.58 -14.01 1.72
CA LEU A 34 -10.68 -13.27 0.82
C LEU A 34 -11.42 -12.09 0.19
N LEU A 35 -10.85 -10.89 0.37
CA LEU A 35 -11.25 -9.69 -0.34
C LEU A 35 -10.14 -9.26 -1.31
N ILE A 36 -10.49 -9.06 -2.58
CA ILE A 36 -9.60 -8.48 -3.58
C ILE A 36 -10.18 -7.14 -4.00
N PRO A 37 -9.63 -6.02 -3.52
CA PRO A 37 -10.13 -4.69 -3.86
C PRO A 37 -9.85 -4.37 -5.32
N VAL A 38 -10.77 -3.64 -5.96
CA VAL A 38 -10.63 -3.16 -7.32
C VAL A 38 -10.65 -1.65 -7.32
N PHE A 39 -9.52 -1.05 -7.70
CA PHE A 39 -9.40 0.39 -7.89
C PHE A 39 -9.30 0.71 -9.38
N PRO A 40 -9.83 1.87 -9.83
CA PRO A 40 -9.58 2.34 -11.18
C PRO A 40 -8.07 2.50 -11.43
N ARG A 41 -7.63 2.15 -12.61
CA ARG A 41 -6.25 2.33 -13.08
C ARG A 41 -6.26 3.07 -14.41
N PRO A 42 -6.68 4.35 -14.42
CA PRO A 42 -6.93 5.10 -15.62
C PRO A 42 -5.64 5.37 -16.41
N LYS A 43 -5.80 5.59 -17.71
CA LYS A 43 -4.71 6.06 -18.60
C LYS A 43 -4.65 7.58 -18.68
N SER A 44 -5.69 8.27 -18.19
CA SER A 44 -5.85 9.70 -18.20
C SER A 44 -5.70 10.28 -16.80
N GLU A 45 -5.52 11.60 -16.69
CA GLU A 45 -5.47 12.31 -15.40
C GLU A 45 -6.21 11.60 -14.24
N PRO A 46 -5.92 11.85 -12.97
CA PRO A 46 -5.39 13.13 -12.46
C PRO A 46 -3.91 13.18 -12.07
N VAL A 47 -3.18 12.06 -12.04
CA VAL A 47 -1.76 12.07 -11.62
C VAL A 47 -0.85 11.44 -12.67
N ASP A 48 0.41 11.82 -12.64
CA ASP A 48 1.44 11.10 -13.39
C ASP A 48 1.51 9.66 -12.87
N TRP A 49 1.94 8.71 -13.68
CA TRP A 49 1.97 7.29 -13.29
C TRP A 49 0.68 6.78 -12.63
N ARG A 50 -0.46 7.36 -12.99
CA ARG A 50 -1.80 7.10 -12.44
C ARG A 50 -2.22 5.64 -12.43
N HIS A 51 -1.59 4.81 -13.24
CA HIS A 51 -1.77 3.37 -13.18
C HIS A 51 -1.21 2.75 -11.87
N TYR A 52 -0.40 3.49 -11.12
CA TYR A 52 0.12 3.13 -9.81
C TYR A 52 -0.62 3.80 -8.63
N ILE A 53 -1.79 4.39 -8.84
CA ILE A 53 -2.63 4.94 -7.75
C ILE A 53 -2.76 3.97 -6.58
N HIS A 54 -2.85 2.68 -6.87
CA HIS A 54 -2.85 1.63 -5.87
C HIS A 54 -1.49 1.41 -5.15
N ALA A 55 -0.47 2.19 -5.43
CA ALA A 55 0.73 2.24 -4.61
C ALA A 55 0.59 3.18 -3.41
N LEU A 56 -0.44 4.01 -3.38
CA LEU A 56 -0.75 4.95 -2.30
C LEU A 56 0.43 5.92 -2.05
N ASP A 57 0.97 6.48 -3.12
CA ASP A 57 2.03 7.48 -3.05
C ASP A 57 1.50 8.87 -2.62
N ARG A 58 2.40 9.85 -2.45
CA ARG A 58 2.04 11.20 -2.04
C ARG A 58 1.05 11.87 -3.00
N GLN A 59 1.26 11.73 -4.31
CA GLN A 59 0.37 12.35 -5.31
C GLN A 59 -1.04 11.74 -5.23
N THR A 60 -1.13 10.44 -5.01
CA THR A 60 -2.40 9.73 -4.82
C THR A 60 -3.14 10.24 -3.58
N MET A 61 -2.43 10.47 -2.47
CA MET A 61 -3.02 10.99 -1.24
C MET A 61 -3.50 12.45 -1.36
N GLN A 62 -2.97 13.20 -2.31
CA GLN A 62 -3.35 14.59 -2.58
C GLN A 62 -4.57 14.74 -3.52
N ILE A 63 -5.11 13.64 -4.04
CA ILE A 63 -6.34 13.67 -4.84
C ILE A 63 -7.51 14.01 -3.92
N SER A 64 -8.13 15.18 -4.15
CA SER A 64 -9.13 15.76 -3.27
C SER A 64 -10.58 15.54 -3.70
N ASP A 65 -10.81 14.93 -4.87
CA ASP A 65 -12.16 14.62 -5.35
C ASP A 65 -12.18 13.44 -6.35
N GLY A 66 -13.37 12.91 -6.56
CA GLY A 66 -13.61 11.88 -7.57
C GLY A 66 -13.34 10.44 -7.11
N PRO A 67 -13.34 9.50 -8.05
CA PRO A 67 -13.30 8.06 -7.73
C PRO A 67 -11.94 7.58 -7.20
N LEU A 68 -10.94 8.43 -7.19
CA LEU A 68 -9.58 8.10 -6.74
C LEU A 68 -9.20 8.84 -5.46
N GLU A 69 -10.12 9.63 -4.89
CA GLU A 69 -9.92 10.30 -3.61
C GLU A 69 -9.78 9.27 -2.49
N ARG A 70 -8.70 9.38 -1.69
CA ARG A 70 -8.47 8.58 -0.49
C ARG A 70 -8.79 7.10 -0.70
N VAL A 71 -8.05 6.46 -1.59
CA VAL A 71 -8.22 5.02 -1.89
C VAL A 71 -7.94 4.12 -0.68
N ASP A 72 -7.17 4.59 0.29
CA ASP A 72 -6.99 3.98 1.61
C ASP A 72 -8.33 3.89 2.37
N LEU A 73 -9.07 4.98 2.46
CA LEU A 73 -10.40 5.00 3.08
C LEU A 73 -11.43 4.20 2.26
N GLN A 74 -11.25 4.12 0.95
CA GLN A 74 -12.10 3.26 0.12
C GLN A 74 -11.90 1.78 0.47
N LEU A 75 -10.64 1.34 0.70
CA LEU A 75 -10.38 -0.02 1.14
C LEU A 75 -11.05 -0.31 2.49
N LEU A 76 -10.97 0.60 3.45
CA LEU A 76 -11.67 0.43 4.74
C LEU A 76 -13.18 0.23 4.54
N ARG A 77 -13.83 1.07 3.72
CA ARG A 77 -15.26 0.92 3.41
C ARG A 77 -15.59 -0.39 2.69
N MET A 78 -14.73 -0.87 1.80
CA MET A 78 -14.90 -2.18 1.16
C MET A 78 -14.78 -3.33 2.17
N ALA A 79 -13.85 -3.23 3.10
CA ALA A 79 -13.68 -4.22 4.17
C ALA A 79 -14.89 -4.24 5.11
N ASP A 80 -15.35 -3.07 5.56
CA ASP A 80 -16.53 -2.94 6.43
C ASP A 80 -17.79 -3.52 5.77
N ASP A 81 -18.04 -3.23 4.50
CA ASP A 81 -19.17 -3.81 3.75
C ASP A 81 -19.06 -5.34 3.64
N ALA A 82 -17.85 -5.86 3.37
CA ALA A 82 -17.62 -7.30 3.30
C ALA A 82 -17.83 -7.98 4.66
N GLN A 83 -17.30 -7.41 5.73
CA GLN A 83 -17.47 -7.91 7.10
C GLN A 83 -18.93 -7.90 7.54
N GLN A 84 -19.67 -6.82 7.25
CA GLN A 84 -21.09 -6.74 7.52
C GLN A 84 -21.87 -7.84 6.80
N ARG A 85 -21.64 -8.04 5.49
CA ARG A 85 -22.30 -9.09 4.69
C ARG A 85 -22.02 -10.51 5.20
N LEU A 86 -20.79 -10.77 5.65
CA LEU A 86 -20.43 -12.04 6.26
C LEU A 86 -21.13 -12.26 7.60
N SER A 87 -21.17 -11.21 8.43
CA SER A 87 -21.89 -11.23 9.72
C SER A 87 -23.37 -11.50 9.56
N GLU A 88 -24.03 -10.86 8.58
CA GLU A 88 -25.44 -11.09 8.25
C GLU A 88 -25.72 -12.55 7.83
N GLN A 89 -24.73 -13.23 7.28
CA GLN A 89 -24.77 -14.65 6.94
C GLN A 89 -24.31 -15.59 8.08
N SER A 90 -24.12 -15.04 9.27
CA SER A 90 -23.65 -15.77 10.46
C SER A 90 -22.20 -16.28 10.36
N TYR A 91 -21.36 -15.62 9.57
CA TYR A 91 -19.92 -15.81 9.56
C TYR A 91 -19.24 -14.68 10.34
N PRO A 92 -18.97 -14.85 11.65
CA PRO A 92 -18.29 -13.84 12.43
C PRO A 92 -16.86 -13.68 11.92
N VAL A 93 -16.46 -12.45 11.66
CA VAL A 93 -15.10 -12.08 11.26
C VAL A 93 -14.60 -10.96 12.14
N ASP A 94 -13.30 -10.91 12.31
CA ASP A 94 -12.61 -9.84 13.02
C ASP A 94 -12.65 -8.56 12.16
N ASP A 95 -12.59 -7.41 12.77
CA ASP A 95 -12.51 -6.11 12.09
C ASP A 95 -11.10 -5.76 11.61
N GLN A 96 -10.08 -6.47 12.11
CA GLN A 96 -8.72 -6.35 11.61
C GLN A 96 -8.47 -7.21 10.36
N LEU A 97 -7.62 -6.70 9.49
CA LEU A 97 -7.28 -7.27 8.19
C LEU A 97 -5.91 -7.96 8.22
N MET A 98 -5.80 -9.07 7.49
CA MET A 98 -4.52 -9.65 7.12
C MET A 98 -4.23 -9.20 5.68
N LEU A 99 -3.22 -8.37 5.51
CA LEU A 99 -2.88 -7.76 4.22
C LEU A 99 -1.78 -8.54 3.52
N ASN A 100 -1.92 -8.68 2.19
CA ASN A 100 -0.89 -9.25 1.34
C ASN A 100 -0.77 -8.43 0.05
N GLY A 101 0.42 -7.93 -0.24
CA GLY A 101 0.71 -7.14 -1.43
C GLY A 101 2.07 -7.45 -2.02
N PHE A 102 2.20 -7.30 -3.34
CA PHE A 102 3.46 -7.42 -4.06
C PHE A 102 3.61 -6.30 -5.09
N SER A 103 4.82 -5.76 -5.25
CA SER A 103 5.14 -4.64 -6.14
C SER A 103 4.34 -3.39 -5.71
N ALA A 104 3.70 -2.67 -6.59
CA ALA A 104 2.88 -1.50 -6.23
C ALA A 104 1.79 -1.81 -5.17
N ALA A 105 1.24 -3.03 -5.14
CA ALA A 105 0.35 -3.44 -4.06
C ALA A 105 1.12 -3.75 -2.75
N GLY A 106 2.41 -4.08 -2.82
CA GLY A 106 3.30 -4.13 -1.66
C GLY A 106 3.44 -2.76 -1.02
N ASN A 107 3.79 -1.73 -1.82
CA ASN A 107 3.83 -0.35 -1.35
C ASN A 107 2.49 0.11 -0.75
N PHE A 108 1.37 -0.28 -1.38
CA PHE A 108 0.05 0.05 -0.85
C PHE A 108 -0.15 -0.51 0.56
N VAL A 109 0.07 -1.81 0.75
CA VAL A 109 -0.21 -2.43 2.07
C VAL A 109 0.79 -2.02 3.15
N ASP A 110 2.04 -1.71 2.78
CA ASP A 110 3.05 -1.12 3.66
C ASP A 110 2.55 0.24 4.18
N ARG A 111 2.26 1.18 3.29
CA ARG A 111 1.79 2.53 3.61
C ARG A 111 0.42 2.54 4.29
N PHE A 112 -0.50 1.68 3.84
CA PHE A 112 -1.80 1.51 4.48
C PHE A 112 -1.67 1.04 5.93
N THR A 113 -0.73 0.16 6.23
CA THR A 113 -0.48 -0.31 7.61
C THR A 113 -0.01 0.83 8.50
N VAL A 114 0.84 1.72 8.01
CA VAL A 114 1.28 2.91 8.76
C VAL A 114 0.12 3.89 8.99
N LEU A 115 -0.76 4.07 8.00
CA LEU A 115 -1.90 5.00 8.10
C LEU A 115 -3.05 4.47 8.96
N HIS A 116 -3.25 3.16 9.03
CA HIS A 116 -4.41 2.51 9.66
C HIS A 116 -4.01 1.28 10.47
N PRO A 117 -3.06 1.39 11.42
CA PRO A 117 -2.52 0.24 12.14
C PRO A 117 -3.58 -0.49 12.97
N ASP A 118 -4.58 0.22 13.49
CA ASP A 118 -5.71 -0.33 14.26
C ASP A 118 -6.55 -1.33 13.43
N ARG A 119 -6.54 -1.19 12.10
CA ARG A 119 -7.29 -2.06 11.19
C ARG A 119 -6.45 -3.23 10.64
N VAL A 120 -5.17 -3.33 11.00
CA VAL A 120 -4.25 -4.33 10.45
C VAL A 120 -3.77 -5.29 11.56
N ARG A 121 -4.09 -6.55 11.42
CA ARG A 121 -3.56 -7.64 12.27
C ARG A 121 -2.17 -8.06 11.84
N SER A 122 -1.97 -8.14 10.53
CA SER A 122 -0.68 -8.49 9.95
C SER A 122 -0.57 -8.03 8.51
N VAL A 123 0.63 -7.71 8.07
CA VAL A 123 0.93 -7.36 6.69
C VAL A 123 2.09 -8.17 6.15
N THR A 124 1.95 -8.63 4.91
CA THR A 124 3.05 -9.18 4.11
C THR A 124 3.19 -8.33 2.86
N ALA A 125 4.29 -7.59 2.76
CA ALA A 125 4.57 -6.70 1.64
C ALA A 125 5.88 -7.10 0.96
N GLY A 126 5.80 -7.43 -0.31
CA GLY A 126 6.97 -7.88 -1.08
C GLY A 126 7.23 -7.06 -2.31
N GLY A 127 8.51 -7.05 -2.74
CA GLY A 127 8.93 -6.35 -3.94
C GLY A 127 8.60 -4.86 -3.90
N LEU A 128 8.88 -4.20 -2.79
CA LEU A 128 8.61 -2.77 -2.60
C LEU A 128 9.46 -1.94 -3.55
N ASN A 129 8.81 -1.17 -4.39
CA ASN A 129 9.50 -0.34 -5.39
C ASN A 129 10.06 0.93 -4.72
N GLY A 130 11.34 1.01 -4.53
CA GLY A 130 12.01 2.13 -3.89
C GLY A 130 12.35 1.85 -2.42
N THR A 131 11.50 2.20 -1.48
CA THR A 131 11.71 2.01 -0.04
C THR A 131 10.46 1.53 0.67
N ALA A 132 10.61 0.91 1.85
CA ALA A 132 9.54 0.83 2.83
C ALA A 132 9.31 2.22 3.46
N MET A 133 8.11 2.48 3.97
CA MET A 133 7.82 3.70 4.71
C MET A 133 8.33 3.58 6.16
N LEU A 134 9.21 4.49 6.59
CA LEU A 134 9.69 4.51 7.96
C LEU A 134 8.69 5.22 8.89
N PRO A 135 8.34 4.64 10.04
CA PRO A 135 7.45 5.26 11.02
C PRO A 135 8.19 6.30 11.91
N ILE A 136 8.97 7.17 11.29
CA ILE A 136 9.72 8.24 11.94
C ILE A 136 9.57 9.56 11.18
N GLU A 137 9.78 10.67 11.87
CA GLU A 137 9.63 12.01 11.33
C GLU A 137 10.93 12.58 10.75
N GLU A 138 12.08 12.13 11.25
CA GLU A 138 13.40 12.65 10.89
C GLU A 138 14.46 11.54 10.85
N ALA A 139 15.36 11.60 9.88
CA ALA A 139 16.57 10.80 9.84
C ALA A 139 17.69 11.57 9.11
N ASP A 140 18.93 11.43 9.58
CA ASP A 140 20.14 12.01 8.99
C ASP A 140 20.06 13.52 8.69
N GLY A 141 19.23 14.25 9.48
CA GLY A 141 19.01 15.69 9.34
C GLY A 141 17.95 16.09 8.31
N HIS A 142 17.26 15.12 7.73
CA HIS A 142 16.13 15.32 6.83
C HIS A 142 14.80 15.11 7.55
N THR A 143 13.81 15.95 7.24
CA THR A 143 12.41 15.71 7.59
C THR A 143 11.83 14.70 6.63
N LEU A 144 11.26 13.61 7.14
CA LEU A 144 10.73 12.51 6.34
C LEU A 144 9.22 12.63 6.16
N ASN A 145 8.84 13.32 5.11
CA ASN A 145 7.43 13.46 4.72
C ASN A 145 6.89 12.15 4.12
N TYR A 146 5.56 12.04 4.08
CA TYR A 146 4.87 10.94 3.42
C TYR A 146 5.30 10.85 1.93
N HIS A 147 5.67 9.76 1.39
CA HIS A 147 5.64 8.35 1.82
C HIS A 147 7.03 7.78 2.16
N ILE A 148 7.98 8.63 2.54
CA ILE A 148 9.30 8.21 3.04
C ILE A 148 9.20 7.96 4.55
N GLY A 149 8.58 8.89 5.27
CA GLY A 149 8.30 8.85 6.70
C GLY A 149 6.94 9.42 7.04
N ILE A 150 6.77 9.87 8.27
CA ILE A 150 5.47 10.24 8.83
C ILE A 150 5.34 11.72 9.24
N ALA A 151 6.33 12.57 8.95
CA ALA A 151 6.41 13.94 9.49
C ALA A 151 5.20 14.83 9.17
N ASP A 152 4.53 14.62 8.05
CA ASP A 152 3.37 15.39 7.62
C ASP A 152 2.09 14.55 7.43
N VAL A 153 2.06 13.34 7.99
CA VAL A 153 0.87 12.46 7.86
C VAL A 153 -0.35 13.11 8.50
N GLU A 154 -0.23 13.72 9.67
CA GLU A 154 -1.35 14.41 10.33
C GLU A 154 -1.88 15.57 9.48
N GLU A 155 -1.02 16.34 8.82
CA GLU A 155 -1.43 17.41 7.92
C GLU A 155 -2.16 16.84 6.67
N LEU A 156 -1.64 15.74 6.14
CA LEU A 156 -2.14 15.12 4.91
C LEU A 156 -3.47 14.38 5.11
N THR A 157 -3.67 13.76 6.28
CA THR A 157 -4.81 12.85 6.55
C THR A 157 -5.81 13.39 7.57
N GLY A 158 -5.39 14.34 8.41
CA GLY A 158 -6.15 14.84 9.54
C GLY A 158 -5.93 14.05 10.84
N GLU A 159 -5.13 12.99 10.82
CA GLU A 159 -4.86 12.11 11.96
C GLU A 159 -3.36 11.77 12.04
N ALA A 160 -2.78 11.83 13.24
CA ALA A 160 -1.42 11.38 13.47
C ALA A 160 -1.33 9.85 13.44
N VAL A 161 -0.15 9.32 13.08
CA VAL A 161 0.09 7.87 13.11
C VAL A 161 0.08 7.35 14.55
N ASP A 162 -0.71 6.31 14.81
CA ASP A 162 -0.69 5.59 16.09
C ASP A 162 0.51 4.63 16.11
N LEU A 163 1.64 5.14 16.60
CA LEU A 163 2.89 4.37 16.67
C LEU A 163 2.82 3.21 17.68
N ASP A 164 2.04 3.33 18.72
CA ASP A 164 1.90 2.26 19.73
C ASP A 164 1.20 1.05 19.08
N THR A 165 0.09 1.27 18.40
CA THR A 165 -0.63 0.21 17.67
C THR A 165 0.20 -0.31 16.49
N LEU A 166 0.91 0.55 15.77
CA LEU A 166 1.78 0.13 14.66
C LEU A 166 2.89 -0.82 15.12
N ASN A 167 3.51 -0.54 16.27
CA ASN A 167 4.55 -1.39 16.85
C ASN A 167 4.04 -2.77 17.30
N GLU A 168 2.75 -2.93 17.53
CA GLU A 168 2.11 -4.21 17.85
C GLU A 168 1.68 -4.99 16.59
N THR A 169 1.66 -4.34 15.42
CA THR A 169 1.26 -4.96 14.17
C THR A 169 2.35 -5.89 13.64
N ASN A 170 1.96 -7.12 13.28
CA ASN A 170 2.89 -8.09 12.69
C ASN A 170 3.21 -7.71 11.25
N GLN A 171 4.46 -7.38 10.96
CA GLN A 171 4.90 -6.96 9.63
C GLN A 171 5.98 -7.90 9.10
N PHE A 172 5.81 -8.32 7.83
CA PHE A 172 6.80 -9.08 7.08
C PHE A 172 7.03 -8.41 5.74
N LEU A 173 8.15 -7.69 5.64
CA LEU A 173 8.60 -7.06 4.41
C LEU A 173 9.67 -7.95 3.78
N TYR A 174 9.63 -8.12 2.46
CA TYR A 174 10.64 -8.92 1.76
C TYR A 174 10.93 -8.38 0.37
N MET A 175 12.16 -8.62 -0.06
CA MET A 175 12.69 -8.25 -1.37
C MET A 175 13.35 -9.46 -2.02
N GLY A 176 13.26 -9.55 -3.34
CA GLY A 176 14.06 -10.54 -4.09
C GLY A 176 15.52 -10.11 -4.16
N GLU A 177 16.45 -11.05 -3.97
CA GLU A 177 17.90 -10.79 -4.01
C GLU A 177 18.35 -10.17 -5.34
N ASP A 178 17.68 -10.51 -6.43
CA ASP A 178 17.96 -10.00 -7.78
C ASP A 178 16.91 -8.98 -8.28
N ASP A 179 16.11 -8.39 -7.38
CA ASP A 179 15.06 -7.44 -7.78
C ASP A 179 15.68 -6.10 -8.18
N GLY A 180 15.53 -5.72 -9.44
CA GLY A 180 16.03 -4.47 -10.00
C GLY A 180 14.92 -3.46 -10.33
N ASN A 181 13.70 -3.65 -9.82
CA ASN A 181 12.56 -2.79 -10.14
C ASN A 181 12.49 -1.56 -9.20
N ASP A 182 13.55 -0.76 -9.20
CA ASP A 182 13.66 0.45 -8.41
C ASP A 182 12.93 1.63 -9.09
N THR A 183 12.02 2.29 -8.39
CA THR A 183 11.28 3.46 -8.92
C THR A 183 11.97 4.78 -8.64
N ILE A 184 12.86 4.87 -7.66
CA ILE A 184 13.52 6.12 -7.27
C ILE A 184 14.32 6.73 -8.44
N PRO A 185 15.16 6.00 -9.18
CA PRO A 185 15.92 6.56 -10.29
C PRO A 185 15.08 7.03 -11.48
N TYR A 186 13.81 6.57 -11.57
CA TYR A 186 12.95 6.83 -12.72
C TYR A 186 11.85 7.87 -12.47
N ASP A 187 11.89 8.57 -11.36
CA ASP A 187 10.91 9.59 -10.96
C ASP A 187 9.47 9.09 -10.75
N ASP A 188 9.27 7.78 -10.75
CA ASP A 188 7.95 7.16 -10.58
C ASP A 188 7.39 7.46 -9.18
N ALA A 189 6.49 8.46 -9.10
CA ALA A 189 5.90 8.95 -7.84
C ALA A 189 6.88 9.67 -6.89
N TRP A 190 8.06 10.03 -7.35
CA TRP A 190 9.08 10.74 -6.58
C TRP A 190 9.31 12.15 -7.13
N SER A 191 9.24 13.18 -6.28
CA SER A 191 9.80 14.50 -6.62
C SER A 191 11.33 14.45 -6.51
N ASP A 192 12.02 15.43 -7.14
CA ASP A 192 13.47 15.54 -7.02
C ASP A 192 13.93 15.59 -5.56
N GLU A 193 13.25 16.38 -4.72
CA GLU A 193 13.52 16.50 -3.29
C GLU A 193 13.32 15.20 -2.54
N MET A 194 12.19 14.52 -2.76
CA MET A 194 11.91 13.22 -2.11
C MET A 194 12.94 12.17 -2.50
N ARG A 195 13.35 12.15 -3.76
CA ARG A 195 14.37 11.24 -4.26
C ARG A 195 15.71 11.48 -3.58
N GLU A 196 16.14 12.76 -3.50
CA GLU A 196 17.38 13.13 -2.85
C GLU A 196 17.38 12.68 -1.38
N ILE A 197 16.32 12.98 -0.64
CA ILE A 197 16.15 12.53 0.75
C ILE A 197 16.17 10.99 0.85
N ALA A 198 15.45 10.29 -0.02
CA ALA A 198 15.40 8.83 0.04
C ALA A 198 16.77 8.18 -0.23
N LEU A 199 17.54 8.73 -1.17
CA LEU A 199 18.89 8.24 -1.45
C LEU A 199 19.87 8.55 -0.30
N ASP A 200 19.78 9.72 0.30
CA ASP A 200 20.63 10.11 1.44
C ASP A 200 20.36 9.24 2.68
N VAL A 201 19.09 8.96 2.97
CA VAL A 201 18.67 8.24 4.18
C VAL A 201 18.80 6.73 4.03
N TYR A 202 18.42 6.20 2.86
CA TYR A 202 18.33 4.74 2.66
C TYR A 202 19.45 4.17 1.78
N GLY A 203 20.20 5.00 1.05
CA GLY A 203 21.26 4.58 0.14
C GLY A 203 20.84 4.42 -1.32
N GLU A 204 21.84 4.25 -2.19
CA GLU A 204 21.63 4.24 -3.64
C GLU A 204 21.14 2.90 -4.18
N ASP A 205 21.61 1.78 -3.62
CA ASP A 205 21.25 0.45 -4.10
C ASP A 205 20.02 -0.08 -3.36
N MET A 206 18.96 -0.40 -4.12
CA MET A 206 17.71 -0.85 -3.54
C MET A 206 17.86 -2.14 -2.73
N VAL A 207 18.61 -3.12 -3.22
CA VAL A 207 18.76 -4.42 -2.56
C VAL A 207 19.87 -4.39 -1.51
N ALA A 208 21.01 -3.78 -1.85
CA ALA A 208 22.17 -3.80 -0.96
C ALA A 208 22.07 -2.80 0.21
N ASP A 209 21.46 -1.63 -0.02
CA ASP A 209 21.41 -0.56 0.98
C ASP A 209 20.04 -0.46 1.65
N ARG A 210 18.93 -0.58 0.89
CA ARG A 210 17.58 -0.27 1.40
C ARG A 210 16.84 -1.48 1.99
N PHE A 211 17.18 -2.69 1.59
CA PHE A 211 16.55 -3.93 2.07
C PHE A 211 17.52 -5.00 2.60
N PRO A 212 18.72 -4.68 3.11
CA PRO A 212 19.67 -5.69 3.57
C PRO A 212 19.43 -6.18 4.99
N THR A 213 18.38 -5.78 5.63
CA THR A 213 18.16 -6.02 7.07
C THR A 213 17.34 -7.23 7.37
#